data_4bcfdd67117c4090cc625b0de395521a
#
_entry.id   4bcfdd67117c4090cc625b0de395521a
#
_cell.length_a   1.000
_cell.length_b   1.000
_cell.length_c   1.000
_cell.angle_alpha   90.00
_cell.angle_beta   90.00
_cell.angle_gamma   90.00
#
_symmetry.space_group_name_H-M   'P 1'
#
loop_
_entity.id
_entity.type
_entity.pdbx_description
1 polymer ?
#
loop_
_entity_poly.entity_id
_entity_poly.type
_entity_poly.pdbx_seq_one_letter_code
_entity_poly.pdbx_strand_id
1 'polypeptide(L)'
;MRLSCSRAGWALLLLMAAIPALAQRVPPAPGCLDARQMSEVRQASSRQLAVQGQDGQRFRITLDGDCPGAGEASAVLLAHEGWVCGAGDEFVRIGASVCAVAGVERIDARAYAAMAREASIRRADDEVKTLETVQVRAPQRKGFAGSPSFCFNPRYLRAWSEDSKGMLVELSPRRSGGHRYYRVELAQTCPDLDSAPAIVFRSGVGIGLICGNPGDRVIAQDSGGGSLFDAGDPALAFADDPRRSARMGMRVQCNVAAVYPHEPEG
;
A
#
# COMPACT_ATOMS: atom_id res chain seq x y z
N MET A 1 44.37 -7.24 68.14
CA MET A 1 43.13 -7.13 67.31
C MET A 1 43.49 -7.26 65.89
N ARG A 2 43.19 -8.46 65.27
CA ARG A 2 43.47 -8.73 63.91
C ARG A 2 42.14 -8.77 63.09
N LEU A 3 41.96 -7.84 62.16
CA LEU A 3 40.83 -7.77 61.28
C LEU A 3 41.12 -8.62 60.07
N SER A 4 40.32 -9.69 59.90
CA SER A 4 40.37 -10.60 58.78
C SER A 4 39.53 -10.03 57.65
N CYS A 5 40.13 -9.75 56.46
CA CYS A 5 39.45 -9.29 55.25
C CYS A 5 38.94 -10.47 54.45
N SER A 6 37.65 -10.71 54.47
CA SER A 6 36.99 -11.73 53.66
C SER A 6 36.86 -11.24 52.21
N ARG A 7 37.54 -11.95 51.29
CA ARG A 7 37.40 -11.77 49.83
C ARG A 7 36.14 -12.50 49.35
N ALA A 8 35.04 -11.78 49.20
CA ALA A 8 33.86 -12.30 48.50
C ALA A 8 34.09 -12.18 47.00
N GLY A 9 34.29 -13.34 46.35
CA GLY A 9 34.45 -13.44 44.90
C GLY A 9 33.09 -13.19 44.20
N TRP A 10 33.03 -12.18 43.38
CA TRP A 10 31.91 -11.93 42.47
C TRP A 10 32.13 -12.81 41.23
N ALA A 11 31.46 -13.97 41.19
CA ALA A 11 31.30 -14.77 39.99
C ALA A 11 30.22 -14.11 39.14
N LEU A 12 30.61 -13.30 38.15
CA LEU A 12 29.72 -12.76 37.12
C LEU A 12 29.38 -13.92 36.16
N LEU A 13 28.23 -14.53 36.36
CA LEU A 13 27.63 -15.46 35.40
C LEU A 13 27.16 -14.64 34.18
N LEU A 14 27.99 -14.62 33.13
CA LEU A 14 27.61 -14.20 31.80
C LEU A 14 26.62 -15.24 31.21
N LEU A 15 25.31 -15.03 31.43
CA LEU A 15 24.27 -15.67 30.63
C LEU A 15 24.40 -15.14 29.19
N MET A 16 25.11 -15.86 28.35
CA MET A 16 25.03 -15.72 26.91
C MET A 16 23.61 -16.11 26.48
N ALA A 17 22.72 -15.14 26.34
CA ALA A 17 21.45 -15.34 25.67
C ALA A 17 21.75 -15.74 24.22
N ALA A 18 21.66 -17.04 23.93
CA ALA A 18 21.70 -17.57 22.58
C ALA A 18 20.45 -17.03 21.87
N ILE A 19 20.58 -15.92 21.13
CA ILE A 19 19.58 -15.45 20.20
C ILE A 19 19.45 -16.55 19.15
N PRO A 20 18.29 -17.23 18.99
CA PRO A 20 18.13 -18.18 17.91
C PRO A 20 18.36 -17.41 16.61
N ALA A 21 19.46 -17.69 15.93
CA ALA A 21 19.67 -17.25 14.57
C ALA A 21 18.53 -17.86 13.76
N LEU A 22 17.54 -17.05 13.37
CA LEU A 22 16.54 -17.44 12.40
C LEU A 22 17.33 -17.82 11.15
N ALA A 23 17.50 -19.12 10.94
CA ALA A 23 18.20 -19.64 9.77
C ALA A 23 17.46 -19.11 8.53
N GLN A 24 18.04 -18.12 7.89
CA GLN A 24 17.52 -17.62 6.63
C GLN A 24 17.62 -18.74 5.62
N ARG A 25 16.47 -19.20 5.15
CA ARG A 25 16.41 -20.22 4.12
C ARG A 25 16.99 -19.64 2.84
N VAL A 26 17.96 -20.33 2.28
CA VAL A 26 18.59 -19.94 1.02
C VAL A 26 17.69 -20.40 -0.12
N PRO A 27 17.28 -19.51 -1.03
CA PRO A 27 16.50 -19.90 -2.20
C PRO A 27 17.33 -20.82 -3.11
N PRO A 28 16.71 -21.83 -3.75
CA PRO A 28 17.40 -22.77 -4.64
C PRO A 28 17.93 -22.10 -5.90
N ALA A 29 17.31 -21.00 -6.35
CA ALA A 29 17.77 -20.18 -7.44
C ALA A 29 17.44 -18.69 -7.20
N PRO A 30 18.17 -17.76 -7.87
CA PRO A 30 17.82 -16.34 -7.82
C PRO A 30 16.39 -16.10 -8.33
N GLY A 31 15.63 -15.32 -7.60
CA GLY A 31 14.25 -14.96 -7.98
C GLY A 31 13.17 -15.93 -7.51
N CYS A 32 13.49 -17.04 -6.85
CA CYS A 32 12.50 -17.90 -6.22
C CYS A 32 11.81 -17.18 -5.04
N LEU A 33 10.51 -17.42 -4.92
CA LEU A 33 9.66 -16.92 -3.83
C LEU A 33 9.53 -18.00 -2.74
N ASP A 34 9.73 -17.64 -1.48
CA ASP A 34 9.39 -18.52 -0.35
C ASP A 34 7.89 -18.41 -0.04
N ALA A 35 7.12 -19.42 -0.44
CA ALA A 35 5.69 -19.49 -0.23
C ALA A 35 5.27 -19.50 1.27
N ARG A 36 6.19 -19.81 2.18
CA ARG A 36 5.94 -19.84 3.63
C ARG A 36 6.08 -18.46 4.28
N GLN A 37 6.75 -17.55 3.59
CA GLN A 37 7.01 -16.19 4.08
C GLN A 37 6.24 -15.13 3.30
N MET A 38 5.06 -15.49 2.82
CA MET A 38 4.17 -14.53 2.17
C MET A 38 3.40 -13.72 3.20
N SER A 39 3.28 -12.43 2.95
CA SER A 39 2.45 -11.51 3.72
C SER A 39 1.13 -11.18 3.01
N GLU A 40 1.16 -11.15 1.68
CA GLU A 40 0.00 -10.80 0.87
C GLU A 40 0.03 -11.51 -0.49
N VAL A 41 -1.14 -11.99 -0.94
CA VAL A 41 -1.36 -12.53 -2.28
C VAL A 41 -2.61 -11.90 -2.87
N ARG A 42 -2.51 -11.36 -4.08
CA ARG A 42 -3.60 -10.69 -4.78
C ARG A 42 -3.67 -11.17 -6.22
N GLN A 43 -4.85 -11.53 -6.67
CA GLN A 43 -5.05 -11.92 -8.06
C GLN A 43 -5.39 -10.70 -8.92
N ALA A 44 -4.40 -10.21 -9.67
CA ALA A 44 -4.56 -9.05 -10.55
C ALA A 44 -5.34 -9.39 -11.83
N SER A 45 -5.20 -10.61 -12.36
CA SER A 45 -5.97 -11.10 -13.50
C SER A 45 -6.21 -12.60 -13.39
N SER A 46 -6.96 -13.20 -14.34
CA SER A 46 -7.10 -14.65 -14.41
C SER A 46 -5.77 -15.39 -14.57
N ARG A 47 -4.71 -14.70 -15.01
CA ARG A 47 -3.38 -15.27 -15.26
C ARG A 47 -2.26 -14.69 -14.41
N GLN A 48 -2.54 -13.72 -13.55
CA GLN A 48 -1.48 -13.04 -12.81
C GLN A 48 -1.84 -12.82 -11.35
N LEU A 49 -0.87 -13.13 -10.48
CA LEU A 49 -0.93 -12.80 -9.06
C LEU A 49 0.21 -11.83 -8.70
N ALA A 50 -0.09 -10.89 -7.84
CA ALA A 50 0.88 -10.08 -7.13
C ALA A 50 1.08 -10.67 -5.74
N VAL A 51 2.32 -10.96 -5.37
CA VAL A 51 2.70 -11.56 -4.09
C VAL A 51 3.71 -10.67 -3.40
N GLN A 52 3.53 -10.45 -2.10
CA GLN A 52 4.50 -9.77 -1.27
C GLN A 52 5.00 -10.70 -0.17
N GLY A 53 6.31 -10.78 0.00
CA GLY A 53 6.96 -11.48 1.09
C GLY A 53 6.93 -10.69 2.39
N GLN A 54 7.17 -11.36 3.52
CA GLN A 54 7.32 -10.72 4.83
C GLN A 54 8.58 -9.82 4.90
N ASP A 55 9.56 -10.10 4.05
CA ASP A 55 10.77 -9.29 3.86
C ASP A 55 10.56 -8.05 2.98
N GLY A 56 9.32 -7.83 2.52
CA GLY A 56 8.96 -6.71 1.65
C GLY A 56 9.27 -6.94 0.16
N GLN A 57 9.87 -8.07 -0.22
CA GLN A 57 10.09 -8.40 -1.63
C GLN A 57 8.76 -8.62 -2.34
N ARG A 58 8.69 -8.24 -3.60
CA ARG A 58 7.47 -8.25 -4.40
C ARG A 58 7.68 -9.07 -5.66
N PHE A 59 6.69 -9.90 -5.98
CA PHE A 59 6.76 -10.84 -7.08
C PHE A 59 5.47 -10.79 -7.90
N ARG A 60 5.65 -11.02 -9.22
CA ARG A 60 4.59 -11.40 -10.14
C ARG A 60 4.67 -12.90 -10.35
N ILE A 61 3.55 -13.58 -10.17
CA ILE A 61 3.39 -14.97 -10.58
C ILE A 61 2.51 -14.99 -11.82
N THR A 62 2.99 -15.61 -12.89
CA THR A 62 2.22 -15.86 -14.12
C THR A 62 1.73 -17.30 -14.10
N LEU A 63 0.45 -17.51 -14.40
CA LEU A 63 -0.18 -18.82 -14.46
C LEU A 63 -0.23 -19.34 -15.90
N ASP A 64 -0.13 -20.65 -16.05
CA ASP A 64 -0.27 -21.33 -17.35
C ASP A 64 -1.77 -21.49 -17.67
N GLY A 65 -2.35 -20.44 -18.19
CA GLY A 65 -3.76 -20.38 -18.54
C GLY A 65 -4.61 -19.58 -17.56
N ASP A 66 -5.90 -19.54 -17.84
CA ASP A 66 -6.86 -18.80 -17.03
C ASP A 66 -7.23 -19.58 -15.79
N CYS A 67 -7.08 -18.95 -14.64
CA CYS A 67 -7.42 -19.49 -13.34
C CYS A 67 -8.62 -18.72 -12.79
N PRO A 68 -9.82 -19.26 -12.92
CA PRO A 68 -11.03 -18.58 -12.46
C PRO A 68 -11.17 -18.63 -10.93
N GLY A 69 -11.83 -17.65 -10.38
CA GLY A 69 -12.48 -17.77 -9.08
C GLY A 69 -11.74 -17.15 -7.93
N ALA A 70 -11.61 -15.86 -7.91
CA ALA A 70 -10.93 -15.28 -6.77
C ALA A 70 -11.55 -14.08 -6.13
N GLY A 71 -12.83 -13.94 -6.13
CA GLY A 71 -13.46 -12.87 -5.36
C GLY A 71 -13.10 -12.90 -3.87
N GLU A 72 -13.23 -14.02 -3.21
CA GLU A 72 -13.04 -14.15 -1.75
C GLU A 72 -12.00 -15.20 -1.32
N ALA A 73 -11.56 -16.07 -2.22
CA ALA A 73 -10.69 -17.18 -1.84
C ALA A 73 -9.24 -16.73 -1.69
N SER A 74 -8.64 -17.02 -0.56
CA SER A 74 -7.19 -16.88 -0.39
C SER A 74 -6.46 -17.82 -1.35
N ALA A 75 -5.57 -17.27 -2.14
CA ALA A 75 -4.69 -18.07 -2.97
C ALA A 75 -3.63 -18.77 -2.09
N VAL A 76 -3.42 -20.06 -2.33
CA VAL A 76 -2.41 -20.86 -1.63
C VAL A 76 -1.42 -21.37 -2.66
N LEU A 77 -0.14 -21.05 -2.47
CA LEU A 77 0.95 -21.57 -3.30
C LEU A 77 1.34 -22.99 -2.85
N LEU A 78 1.40 -23.89 -3.81
CA LEU A 78 1.76 -25.30 -3.62
C LEU A 78 3.07 -25.53 -4.39
N ALA A 79 4.16 -25.73 -3.67
CA ALA A 79 5.46 -25.91 -4.25
C ALA A 79 6.30 -26.87 -3.41
N HIS A 80 7.20 -27.59 -4.07
CA HIS A 80 8.16 -28.48 -3.42
C HIS A 80 9.05 -27.67 -2.47
N GLU A 81 9.19 -28.14 -1.24
CA GLU A 81 9.95 -27.44 -0.18
C GLU A 81 9.51 -25.99 0.11
N GLY A 82 8.37 -25.56 -0.46
CA GLY A 82 7.81 -24.24 -0.29
C GLY A 82 8.49 -23.13 -1.11
N TRP A 83 9.30 -23.49 -2.12
CA TRP A 83 9.89 -22.54 -3.06
C TRP A 83 9.11 -22.54 -4.38
N VAL A 84 8.73 -21.34 -4.85
CA VAL A 84 8.10 -21.12 -6.14
C VAL A 84 9.10 -20.38 -7.03
N CYS A 85 9.53 -21.08 -8.08
CA CYS A 85 10.58 -20.63 -8.99
C CYS A 85 10.13 -20.51 -10.45
N GLY A 86 8.91 -21.01 -10.79
CA GLY A 86 8.43 -21.10 -12.16
C GLY A 86 8.97 -22.30 -12.90
N ALA A 87 9.29 -23.39 -12.19
CA ALA A 87 9.90 -24.61 -12.78
C ALA A 87 8.88 -25.56 -13.41
N GLY A 88 7.57 -25.27 -13.35
CA GLY A 88 6.52 -26.04 -14.01
C GLY A 88 5.83 -27.10 -13.14
N ASP A 89 6.33 -27.39 -11.95
CA ASP A 89 5.77 -28.32 -10.96
C ASP A 89 5.17 -27.59 -9.74
N GLU A 90 5.02 -26.30 -9.85
CA GLU A 90 4.39 -25.46 -8.84
C GLU A 90 2.95 -25.10 -9.25
N PHE A 91 2.09 -25.00 -8.26
CA PHE A 91 0.68 -24.72 -8.48
C PHE A 91 0.18 -23.63 -7.53
N VAL A 92 -0.88 -22.96 -7.95
CA VAL A 92 -1.67 -22.06 -7.12
C VAL A 92 -3.06 -22.65 -6.97
N ARG A 93 -3.51 -22.80 -5.74
CA ARG A 93 -4.91 -23.16 -5.44
C ARG A 93 -5.67 -21.87 -5.09
N ILE A 94 -6.74 -21.63 -5.83
CA ILE A 94 -7.65 -20.49 -5.61
C ILE A 94 -9.06 -21.06 -5.50
N GLY A 95 -9.61 -21.07 -4.29
CA GLY A 95 -10.87 -21.77 -4.03
C GLY A 95 -10.77 -23.26 -4.39
N ALA A 96 -11.60 -23.71 -5.32
CA ALA A 96 -11.61 -25.08 -5.84
C ALA A 96 -10.66 -25.29 -7.03
N SER A 97 -10.15 -24.22 -7.64
CA SER A 97 -9.30 -24.29 -8.84
C SER A 97 -7.82 -24.48 -8.45
N VAL A 98 -7.11 -25.34 -9.19
CA VAL A 98 -5.66 -25.55 -9.10
C VAL A 98 -5.07 -25.23 -10.46
N CYS A 99 -4.16 -24.26 -10.50
CA CYS A 99 -3.58 -23.71 -11.70
C CYS A 99 -2.06 -23.80 -11.66
N ALA A 100 -1.43 -24.23 -12.74
CA ALA A 100 0.03 -24.34 -12.82
C ALA A 100 0.67 -22.94 -12.88
N VAL A 101 1.84 -22.82 -12.26
CA VAL A 101 2.70 -21.63 -12.33
C VAL A 101 3.56 -21.71 -13.58
N ALA A 102 3.46 -20.73 -14.47
CA ALA A 102 4.30 -20.63 -15.67
C ALA A 102 5.59 -19.82 -15.41
N GLY A 103 5.59 -18.94 -14.41
CA GLY A 103 6.77 -18.14 -14.11
C GLY A 103 6.63 -17.29 -12.87
N VAL A 104 7.78 -16.93 -12.31
CA VAL A 104 7.92 -16.03 -11.16
C VAL A 104 8.91 -14.93 -11.51
N GLU A 105 8.57 -13.71 -11.25
CA GLU A 105 9.39 -12.54 -11.54
C GLU A 105 9.36 -11.58 -10.36
N ARG A 106 10.53 -11.08 -9.96
CA ARG A 106 10.62 -10.00 -8.98
C ARG A 106 10.22 -8.68 -9.62
N ILE A 107 9.35 -7.93 -8.97
CA ILE A 107 8.84 -6.65 -9.46
C ILE A 107 9.09 -5.54 -8.44
N ASP A 108 9.08 -4.31 -8.92
CA ASP A 108 9.22 -3.12 -8.08
C ASP A 108 7.89 -2.74 -7.37
N ALA A 109 7.97 -1.76 -6.47
CA ALA A 109 6.82 -1.28 -5.71
C ALA A 109 5.72 -0.69 -6.60
N ARG A 110 6.09 -0.04 -7.70
CA ARG A 110 5.16 0.56 -8.66
C ARG A 110 4.36 -0.50 -9.40
N ALA A 111 5.03 -1.51 -9.94
CA ALA A 111 4.38 -2.62 -10.63
C ALA A 111 3.47 -3.42 -9.69
N TYR A 112 3.94 -3.70 -8.46
CA TYR A 112 3.13 -4.36 -7.45
C TYR A 112 1.87 -3.55 -7.10
N ALA A 113 2.02 -2.25 -6.86
CA ALA A 113 0.90 -1.36 -6.53
C ALA A 113 -0.15 -1.33 -7.65
N ALA A 114 0.27 -1.29 -8.91
CA ALA A 114 -0.64 -1.34 -10.07
C ALA A 114 -1.44 -2.65 -10.07
N MET A 115 -0.79 -3.80 -9.93
CA MET A 115 -1.43 -5.11 -9.86
C MET A 115 -2.36 -5.26 -8.65
N ALA A 116 -1.93 -4.81 -7.47
CA ALA A 116 -2.73 -4.88 -6.25
C ALA A 116 -3.98 -4.01 -6.34
N ARG A 117 -3.88 -2.84 -6.97
CA ARG A 117 -5.03 -1.97 -7.24
C ARG A 117 -6.00 -2.62 -8.21
N GLU A 118 -5.52 -3.22 -9.30
CA GLU A 118 -6.36 -3.95 -10.26
C GLU A 118 -7.11 -5.10 -9.60
N ALA A 119 -6.43 -5.87 -8.75
CA ALA A 119 -7.07 -6.93 -7.96
C ALA A 119 -8.17 -6.39 -7.03
N SER A 120 -8.00 -5.21 -6.46
CA SER A 120 -9.00 -4.58 -5.59
C SER A 120 -10.22 -4.10 -6.37
N ILE A 121 -10.05 -3.56 -7.58
CA ILE A 121 -11.14 -3.15 -8.45
C ILE A 121 -11.96 -4.38 -8.85
N ARG A 122 -11.29 -5.44 -9.33
CA ARG A 122 -11.93 -6.69 -9.73
C ARG A 122 -12.76 -7.30 -8.60
N ARG A 123 -12.22 -7.34 -7.37
CA ARG A 123 -12.95 -7.83 -6.20
C ARG A 123 -14.21 -7.02 -5.93
N ALA A 124 -14.16 -5.70 -6.10
CA ALA A 124 -15.32 -4.85 -5.92
C ALA A 124 -16.41 -5.12 -6.97
N ASP A 125 -16.01 -5.42 -8.21
CA ASP A 125 -16.95 -5.77 -9.29
C ASP A 125 -17.60 -7.15 -9.07
N ASP A 126 -16.85 -8.13 -8.55
CA ASP A 126 -17.36 -9.47 -8.22
C ASP A 126 -18.28 -9.46 -7.00
N GLU A 127 -18.12 -8.49 -6.08
CA GLU A 127 -18.89 -8.38 -4.84
C GLU A 127 -20.24 -7.67 -5.01
N VAL A 128 -20.58 -7.18 -6.21
CA VAL A 128 -21.91 -6.59 -6.50
C VAL A 128 -22.98 -7.69 -6.53
N LYS A 129 -23.27 -8.28 -5.36
CA LYS A 129 -24.50 -9.03 -5.14
C LYS A 129 -25.63 -8.02 -5.01
N THR A 130 -26.62 -8.14 -5.85
CA THR A 130 -27.92 -7.46 -5.70
C THR A 130 -28.48 -7.80 -4.32
N LEU A 131 -28.38 -6.85 -3.40
CA LEU A 131 -28.87 -7.03 -2.04
C LEU A 131 -30.41 -6.93 -2.04
N GLU A 132 -31.10 -8.00 -1.68
CA GLU A 132 -32.46 -7.91 -1.20
C GLU A 132 -32.47 -7.08 0.08
N THR A 133 -33.32 -6.07 0.14
CA THR A 133 -33.65 -5.15 1.23
C THR A 133 -32.73 -5.18 2.46
N VAL A 134 -31.75 -4.27 2.52
CA VAL A 134 -30.84 -4.12 3.65
C VAL A 134 -31.49 -3.36 4.77
N GLN A 135 -31.77 -4.00 5.90
CA GLN A 135 -32.00 -3.30 7.17
C GLN A 135 -30.66 -2.72 7.66
N VAL A 136 -30.47 -1.41 7.48
CA VAL A 136 -29.28 -0.70 7.96
C VAL A 136 -29.35 -0.55 9.48
N ARG A 137 -28.81 -1.51 10.21
CA ARG A 137 -28.26 -1.25 11.54
C ARG A 137 -26.89 -0.66 11.32
N ALA A 138 -26.69 0.62 11.65
CA ALA A 138 -25.42 1.29 11.51
C ALA A 138 -24.32 0.54 12.30
N PRO A 139 -23.44 -0.25 11.66
CA PRO A 139 -22.25 -0.75 12.33
C PRO A 139 -21.32 0.42 12.50
N GLN A 140 -20.59 0.45 13.61
CA GLN A 140 -19.46 1.33 13.74
C GLN A 140 -18.59 1.15 12.50
N ARG A 141 -18.55 2.17 11.65
CA ARG A 141 -17.74 2.20 10.44
C ARG A 141 -16.29 2.01 10.86
N LYS A 142 -15.78 0.79 10.80
CA LYS A 142 -14.35 0.59 10.63
C LYS A 142 -14.05 1.24 9.29
N GLY A 143 -13.46 2.44 9.30
CA GLY A 143 -13.16 3.16 8.09
C GLY A 143 -12.35 2.23 7.19
N PHE A 144 -12.66 2.20 5.91
CA PHE A 144 -11.86 1.49 4.91
C PHE A 144 -10.41 1.94 5.07
N ALA A 145 -9.55 1.02 5.49
CA ALA A 145 -8.16 1.34 5.79
C ALA A 145 -7.30 1.45 4.52
N GLY A 146 -7.83 1.01 3.37
CA GLY A 146 -7.06 0.90 2.13
C GLY A 146 -5.92 -0.12 2.26
N SER A 147 -5.22 -0.36 1.15
CA SER A 147 -3.98 -1.12 1.18
C SER A 147 -2.79 -0.16 1.30
N PRO A 148 -1.90 -0.32 2.28
CA PRO A 148 -0.69 0.49 2.37
C PRO A 148 0.26 0.30 1.18
N SER A 149 0.05 -0.75 0.37
CA SER A 149 0.83 -1.00 -0.84
C SER A 149 0.57 -0.01 -1.99
N PHE A 150 -0.59 0.67 -1.97
CA PHE A 150 -0.97 1.62 -3.03
C PHE A 150 -1.91 2.74 -2.56
N CYS A 151 -2.14 2.88 -1.26
CA CYS A 151 -2.97 3.94 -0.70
C CYS A 151 -2.30 4.59 0.51
N PHE A 152 -2.57 5.88 0.71
CA PHE A 152 -2.26 6.55 1.97
C PHE A 152 -3.42 7.44 2.43
N ASN A 153 -3.43 7.73 3.74
CA ASN A 153 -4.37 8.69 4.31
C ASN A 153 -3.68 10.05 4.45
N PRO A 154 -4.13 11.09 3.74
CA PRO A 154 -3.50 12.42 3.75
C PRO A 154 -3.57 13.12 5.11
N ARG A 155 -4.43 12.68 6.05
CA ARG A 155 -4.46 13.21 7.41
C ARG A 155 -3.17 12.96 8.19
N TYR A 156 -2.34 12.01 7.74
CA TYR A 156 -1.07 11.66 8.37
C TYR A 156 0.14 12.23 7.64
N LEU A 157 -0.11 13.13 6.67
CA LEU A 157 0.94 13.86 5.95
C LEU A 157 1.75 14.71 6.92
N ARG A 158 3.08 14.60 6.83
CA ARG A 158 4.05 15.35 7.62
C ARG A 158 4.82 16.36 6.78
N ALA A 159 5.27 15.89 5.63
CA ALA A 159 6.02 16.69 4.68
C ALA A 159 5.78 16.17 3.26
N TRP A 160 6.13 16.98 2.30
CA TRP A 160 6.09 16.63 0.89
C TRP A 160 7.19 17.38 0.14
N SER A 161 7.60 16.82 -0.98
CA SER A 161 8.50 17.45 -1.96
C SER A 161 8.11 17.00 -3.35
N GLU A 162 8.51 17.75 -4.36
CA GLU A 162 8.31 17.41 -5.76
C GLU A 162 9.65 17.15 -6.43
N ASP A 163 9.68 16.23 -7.35
CA ASP A 163 10.83 15.97 -8.24
C ASP A 163 10.33 15.61 -9.65
N SER A 164 11.24 15.30 -10.56
CA SER A 164 10.91 14.96 -11.96
C SER A 164 10.03 13.72 -12.13
N LYS A 165 9.85 12.93 -11.08
CA LYS A 165 9.02 11.70 -11.08
C LYS A 165 7.67 11.90 -10.39
N GLY A 166 7.34 13.11 -9.94
CA GLY A 166 6.13 13.46 -9.21
C GLY A 166 6.41 13.89 -7.79
N MET A 167 5.52 13.57 -6.87
CA MET A 167 5.64 13.98 -5.47
C MET A 167 6.16 12.84 -4.60
N LEU A 168 7.00 13.20 -3.65
CA LEU A 168 7.38 12.35 -2.52
C LEU A 168 6.65 12.88 -1.27
N VAL A 169 5.83 12.04 -0.65
CA VAL A 169 5.09 12.42 0.58
C VAL A 169 5.61 11.62 1.77
N GLU A 170 5.85 12.32 2.87
CA GLU A 170 6.23 11.72 4.14
C GLU A 170 5.00 11.57 5.05
N LEU A 171 4.81 10.38 5.60
CA LEU A 171 3.71 10.03 6.48
C LEU A 171 4.23 9.50 7.83
N SER A 172 3.33 9.36 8.79
CA SER A 172 3.64 8.66 10.03
C SER A 172 3.67 7.14 9.80
N PRO A 173 4.81 6.42 9.94
CA PRO A 173 4.89 4.99 9.66
C PRO A 173 3.90 4.14 10.46
N ARG A 174 3.62 4.53 11.72
CA ARG A 174 2.66 3.84 12.59
C ARG A 174 1.22 3.86 12.06
N ARG A 175 0.91 4.76 11.13
CA ARG A 175 -0.43 4.99 10.57
C ARG A 175 -0.55 4.65 9.09
N SER A 176 0.58 4.27 8.47
CA SER A 176 0.69 4.00 7.02
C SER A 176 1.28 2.60 6.73
N GLY A 177 0.95 1.60 7.56
CA GLY A 177 1.38 0.23 7.33
C GLY A 177 2.89 0.00 7.40
N GLY A 178 3.62 0.86 8.15
CA GLY A 178 5.07 0.78 8.29
C GLY A 178 5.85 1.65 7.29
N HIS A 179 5.23 2.10 6.22
CA HIS A 179 5.89 2.93 5.21
C HIS A 179 5.96 4.39 5.65
N ARG A 180 7.13 4.98 5.55
CA ARG A 180 7.36 6.40 5.85
C ARG A 180 7.16 7.28 4.64
N TYR A 181 7.56 6.82 3.45
CA TYR A 181 7.50 7.59 2.23
C TYR A 181 6.62 6.92 1.20
N TYR A 182 5.87 7.75 0.47
CA TYR A 182 5.10 7.33 -0.69
C TYR A 182 5.45 8.19 -1.88
N ARG A 183 5.58 7.55 -3.04
CA ARG A 183 5.62 8.21 -4.33
C ARG A 183 4.20 8.42 -4.82
N VAL A 184 3.89 9.64 -5.23
CA VAL A 184 2.63 10.03 -5.85
C VAL A 184 2.96 10.50 -7.27
N GLU A 185 2.62 9.68 -8.25
CA GLU A 185 2.75 10.07 -9.65
C GLU A 185 1.56 10.92 -10.06
N LEU A 186 1.82 12.01 -10.75
CA LEU A 186 0.79 12.89 -11.29
C LEU A 186 0.48 12.51 -12.74
N ALA A 187 -0.78 12.62 -13.15
CA ALA A 187 -1.21 12.29 -14.51
C ALA A 187 -0.66 13.27 -15.56
N GLN A 188 -0.24 14.45 -15.11
CA GLN A 188 0.31 15.53 -15.94
C GLN A 188 1.30 16.36 -15.13
N THR A 189 2.14 17.12 -15.82
CA THR A 189 2.99 18.11 -15.17
C THR A 189 2.12 19.11 -14.41
N CYS A 190 2.48 19.37 -13.17
CA CYS A 190 1.73 20.24 -12.28
C CYS A 190 2.57 21.51 -12.01
N PRO A 191 2.35 22.60 -12.72
CA PRO A 191 3.11 23.84 -12.49
C PRO A 191 2.76 24.39 -11.11
N ASP A 192 3.73 25.07 -10.49
CA ASP A 192 3.59 25.80 -9.22
C ASP A 192 3.28 24.97 -7.99
N LEU A 193 3.32 23.62 -8.09
CA LEU A 193 3.09 22.76 -6.94
C LEU A 193 4.27 22.84 -5.95
N ASP A 194 5.49 22.91 -6.44
CA ASP A 194 6.73 23.03 -5.67
C ASP A 194 6.82 24.36 -4.89
N SER A 195 6.22 25.42 -5.44
CA SER A 195 6.18 26.74 -4.81
C SER A 195 4.99 26.94 -3.87
N ALA A 196 4.07 25.99 -3.81
CA ALA A 196 2.87 26.11 -2.99
C ALA A 196 3.22 26.06 -1.50
N PRO A 197 2.70 26.97 -0.66
CA PRO A 197 2.96 26.96 0.78
C PRO A 197 2.28 25.79 1.49
N ALA A 198 1.22 25.23 0.91
CA ALA A 198 0.52 24.07 1.41
C ALA A 198 -0.18 23.31 0.28
N ILE A 199 -0.44 22.03 0.51
CA ILE A 199 -1.20 21.18 -0.41
C ILE A 199 -2.33 20.47 0.32
N VAL A 200 -3.37 20.12 -0.42
CA VAL A 200 -4.47 19.27 0.06
C VAL A 200 -4.72 18.16 -0.94
N PHE A 201 -4.78 16.94 -0.46
CA PHE A 201 -5.23 15.81 -1.25
C PHE A 201 -6.74 15.62 -1.11
N ARG A 202 -7.41 15.39 -2.23
CA ARG A 202 -8.83 15.01 -2.28
C ARG A 202 -9.00 13.66 -2.95
N SER A 203 -9.76 12.78 -2.30
CA SER A 203 -10.12 11.48 -2.86
C SER A 203 -11.28 11.63 -3.84
N GLY A 204 -11.12 11.07 -5.04
CA GLY A 204 -12.15 11.05 -6.09
C GLY A 204 -13.36 10.22 -5.72
N VAL A 205 -13.17 9.18 -4.92
CA VAL A 205 -14.25 8.27 -4.47
C VAL A 205 -14.76 8.57 -3.06
N GLY A 206 -14.31 9.66 -2.45
CA GLY A 206 -14.81 10.15 -1.16
C GLY A 206 -14.46 9.31 0.08
N ILE A 207 -13.59 8.32 -0.05
CA ILE A 207 -13.18 7.44 1.07
C ILE A 207 -12.11 8.06 1.98
N GLY A 208 -11.60 9.26 1.63
CA GLY A 208 -10.56 9.96 2.39
C GLY A 208 -9.17 9.35 2.27
N LEU A 209 -8.96 8.39 1.37
CA LEU A 209 -7.68 7.81 1.02
C LEU A 209 -7.29 8.22 -0.40
N ILE A 210 -6.01 8.32 -0.65
CA ILE A 210 -5.43 8.58 -1.96
C ILE A 210 -4.76 7.30 -2.44
N CYS A 211 -5.27 6.75 -3.53
CA CYS A 211 -4.88 5.44 -4.07
C CYS A 211 -4.47 5.50 -5.55
N GLY A 212 -4.56 6.67 -6.20
CA GLY A 212 -4.48 6.81 -7.64
C GLY A 212 -5.77 6.38 -8.33
N ASN A 213 -6.92 6.48 -7.65
CA ASN A 213 -8.22 6.25 -8.26
C ASN A 213 -8.61 7.43 -9.16
N PRO A 214 -9.49 7.22 -10.15
CA PRO A 214 -10.03 8.32 -10.92
C PRO A 214 -10.62 9.42 -10.01
N GLY A 215 -10.19 10.67 -10.24
CA GLY A 215 -10.61 11.82 -9.45
C GLY A 215 -9.80 12.07 -8.16
N ASP A 216 -8.86 11.19 -7.79
CA ASP A 216 -7.87 11.52 -6.77
C ASP A 216 -7.01 12.69 -7.28
N ARG A 217 -6.86 13.72 -6.46
CA ARG A 217 -6.14 14.94 -6.87
C ARG A 217 -5.40 15.59 -5.71
N VAL A 218 -4.35 16.30 -6.04
CA VAL A 218 -3.65 17.23 -5.18
C VAL A 218 -4.02 18.67 -5.60
N ILE A 219 -4.19 19.53 -4.63
CA ILE A 219 -4.58 20.93 -4.81
C ILE A 219 -3.53 21.77 -4.11
N ALA A 220 -2.84 22.64 -4.86
CA ALA A 220 -1.99 23.67 -4.30
C ALA A 220 -2.85 24.74 -3.63
N GLN A 221 -2.46 25.18 -2.43
CA GLN A 221 -3.10 26.26 -1.70
C GLN A 221 -2.22 27.50 -1.76
N ASP A 222 -2.80 28.61 -2.17
CA ASP A 222 -2.12 29.90 -2.10
C ASP A 222 -2.15 30.46 -0.66
N SER A 223 -1.16 31.27 -0.30
CA SER A 223 -1.06 31.94 1.01
C SER A 223 -2.18 32.96 1.26
N GLY A 224 -3.08 33.17 0.30
CA GLY A 224 -4.19 34.11 0.34
C GLY A 224 -5.40 33.58 1.11
N GLY A 225 -5.28 33.45 2.42
CA GLY A 225 -6.30 33.72 3.42
C GLY A 225 -7.68 33.06 3.34
N GLY A 226 -7.82 31.85 2.80
CA GLY A 226 -9.04 31.06 2.98
C GLY A 226 -8.85 30.06 4.12
N SER A 227 -9.46 30.31 5.27
CA SER A 227 -9.44 29.39 6.42
C SER A 227 -9.88 27.99 6.01
N LEU A 228 -9.05 26.98 6.34
CA LEU A 228 -9.35 25.54 6.18
C LEU A 228 -10.62 25.09 6.94
N PHE A 229 -11.14 25.94 7.82
CA PHE A 229 -12.29 25.65 8.67
C PHE A 229 -13.65 26.01 8.03
N ASP A 230 -13.66 26.68 6.88
CA ASP A 230 -14.90 26.94 6.12
C ASP A 230 -15.37 25.73 5.27
N ALA A 231 -14.64 24.62 5.31
CA ALA A 231 -15.01 23.39 4.61
C ALA A 231 -16.05 22.54 5.36
N GLY A 232 -16.61 23.05 6.45
CA GLY A 232 -17.53 22.30 7.32
C GLY A 232 -19.01 22.50 7.04
N ASP A 233 -19.39 23.42 6.14
CA ASP A 233 -20.81 23.64 5.80
C ASP A 233 -21.18 22.88 4.52
N PRO A 234 -21.90 21.75 4.63
CA PRO A 234 -22.34 20.98 3.47
C PRO A 234 -23.28 21.77 2.55
N ALA A 235 -23.91 22.87 3.04
CA ALA A 235 -24.75 23.71 2.25
C ALA A 235 -23.97 24.57 1.24
N LEU A 236 -22.66 24.79 1.45
CA LEU A 236 -21.81 25.55 0.54
C LEU A 236 -21.16 24.69 -0.55
N ALA A 237 -21.26 23.36 -0.46
CA ALA A 237 -20.71 22.44 -1.45
C ALA A 237 -21.46 22.46 -2.80
N PHE A 238 -22.66 23.01 -2.84
CA PHE A 238 -23.52 23.05 -4.04
C PHE A 238 -23.65 24.46 -4.66
N ALA A 239 -23.01 25.45 -4.09
CA ALA A 239 -22.98 26.79 -4.69
C ALA A 239 -21.81 26.91 -5.66
N ASP A 240 -21.92 26.33 -6.85
CA ASP A 240 -21.13 26.68 -8.02
C ASP A 240 -21.49 28.11 -8.49
N ASP A 241 -21.12 29.11 -7.68
CA ASP A 241 -21.15 30.50 -8.14
C ASP A 241 -19.84 30.75 -8.93
N PRO A 242 -19.92 30.86 -10.27
CA PRO A 242 -18.76 31.12 -11.10
C PRO A 242 -18.06 32.44 -10.78
N ARG A 243 -18.74 33.37 -10.06
CA ARG A 243 -18.16 34.63 -9.60
C ARG A 243 -17.30 34.47 -8.33
N ARG A 244 -17.52 33.42 -7.54
CA ARG A 244 -16.66 33.09 -6.40
C ARG A 244 -15.38 32.37 -6.84
N SER A 245 -15.44 31.53 -7.88
CA SER A 245 -14.28 30.90 -8.48
C SER A 245 -13.29 31.90 -9.06
N ALA A 246 -13.78 33.04 -9.59
CA ALA A 246 -12.91 34.08 -10.13
C ALA A 246 -12.20 34.95 -9.05
N ARG A 247 -12.64 34.88 -7.79
CA ARG A 247 -11.99 35.56 -6.65
C ARG A 247 -11.08 34.66 -5.81
N MET A 248 -11.23 33.34 -5.90
CA MET A 248 -10.24 32.36 -5.43
C MET A 248 -9.24 32.21 -6.56
N GLY A 249 -8.02 32.72 -6.39
CA GLY A 249 -6.94 32.55 -7.36
C GLY A 249 -6.94 31.12 -7.90
N MET A 250 -6.66 30.93 -9.18
CA MET A 250 -6.71 29.63 -9.85
C MET A 250 -5.92 28.61 -9.02
N ARG A 251 -6.62 27.79 -8.25
CA ARG A 251 -6.00 26.73 -7.46
C ARG A 251 -5.54 25.67 -8.46
N VAL A 252 -4.25 25.49 -8.56
CA VAL A 252 -3.68 24.42 -9.39
C VAL A 252 -4.15 23.09 -8.82
N GLN A 253 -4.81 22.29 -9.67
CA GLN A 253 -5.31 20.96 -9.31
C GLN A 253 -4.68 19.95 -10.27
N CYS A 254 -4.06 18.92 -9.70
CA CYS A 254 -3.40 17.89 -10.47
C CYS A 254 -3.94 16.52 -10.10
N ASN A 255 -4.27 15.73 -11.13
CA ASN A 255 -4.78 14.38 -10.91
C ASN A 255 -3.64 13.45 -10.51
N VAL A 256 -3.93 12.59 -9.55
CA VAL A 256 -3.02 11.51 -9.10
C VAL A 256 -3.22 10.31 -10.01
N ALA A 257 -2.13 9.84 -10.63
CA ALA A 257 -2.14 8.68 -11.52
C ALA A 257 -1.82 7.39 -10.77
N ALA A 258 -0.83 7.42 -9.87
CA ALA A 258 -0.41 6.25 -9.10
C ALA A 258 0.11 6.64 -7.73
N VAL A 259 0.00 5.70 -6.79
CA VAL A 259 0.54 5.82 -5.43
C VAL A 259 1.22 4.50 -5.07
N TYR A 260 2.41 4.56 -4.50
CA TYR A 260 3.13 3.38 -4.03
C TYR A 260 4.18 3.75 -2.97
N PRO A 261 4.54 2.81 -2.08
CA PRO A 261 5.60 3.02 -1.11
C PRO A 261 6.93 3.32 -1.80
N HIS A 262 7.65 4.30 -1.28
CA HIS A 262 8.99 4.67 -1.74
C HIS A 262 10.00 4.34 -0.64
N GLU A 263 10.96 3.50 -0.98
CA GLU A 263 12.11 3.22 -0.14
C GLU A 263 13.25 4.13 -0.62
N PRO A 264 13.79 5.03 0.22
CA PRO A 264 14.93 5.84 -0.16
C PRO A 264 16.08 4.89 -0.51
N GLU A 265 16.71 5.13 -1.65
CA GLU A 265 17.96 4.46 -2.01
C GLU A 265 18.99 4.77 -0.91
N GLY A 266 19.43 3.73 -0.19
CA GLY A 266 20.36 3.84 0.93
C GLY A 266 21.79 4.18 0.51
#